data_8a1ab0958eaa2104a5ba02d03721506f
#
_entry.id   8a1ab0958eaa2104a5ba02d03721506f
#
_cell.length_a   1.000
_cell.length_b   1.000
_cell.length_c   1.000
_cell.angle_alpha   90.00
_cell.angle_beta   90.00
_cell.angle_gamma   90.00
#
_symmetry.space_group_name_H-M   'P 1'
#
loop_
_entity.id
_entity.type
_entity.pdbx_description
1 polymer ?
#
loop_
_entity_poly.entity_id
_entity_poly.type
_entity_poly.pdbx_seq_one_letter_code
_entity_poly.pdbx_strand_id
1 'polypeptide(L)'
;EILIGLVGSEMCIRDRSPCYVMDEKLLRKNLSLIKSVADRAGVEIILAFKSFAMWKSFPIFREYIRYTTASSVYEARLAYEEFGSKAHTYSPAYTDTDFPVIMRCSSHITFNSFSQFRRFYPMVEAFGEKITCGIRINPEYSEVEVELYNPCAPGTRFGVTADLLPETLPEGIEGFHCHCHCESSSYELEHTLQHIEEKFASWFPQIKWLNLGGGHLITRKDYD
;
A
#
# COMPACT_ATOMS: atom_id res chain seq x y z
N GLU A 1 12.65 -4.51 22.06
CA GLU A 1 12.75 -3.36 23.03
C GLU A 1 11.39 -2.88 23.56
N ILE A 2 10.39 -3.75 23.62
CA ILE A 2 9.04 -3.36 24.09
C ILE A 2 8.90 -3.43 25.60
N LEU A 3 9.88 -3.97 26.31
CA LEU A 3 9.73 -4.36 27.71
C LEU A 3 10.54 -3.55 28.75
N ILE A 4 11.42 -2.65 28.35
CA ILE A 4 12.35 -1.99 29.30
C ILE A 4 11.81 -0.65 29.85
N GLY A 5 10.72 -0.12 29.32
CA GLY A 5 10.19 1.20 29.72
C GLY A 5 9.00 1.18 30.70
N LEU A 6 8.54 0.02 31.13
CA LEU A 6 7.29 -0.11 31.90
C LEU A 6 7.50 -0.58 33.36
N VAL A 7 8.59 -0.13 33.99
CA VAL A 7 8.76 -0.29 35.42
C VAL A 7 8.21 0.96 36.11
N GLY A 8 6.97 0.88 36.58
CA GLY A 8 6.31 1.96 37.29
C GLY A 8 4.83 1.68 37.53
N SER A 9 4.11 2.66 38.08
CA SER A 9 2.72 2.58 38.50
C SER A 9 1.72 2.10 37.43
N GLU A 10 2.08 2.18 36.15
CA GLU A 10 1.21 1.77 35.05
C GLU A 10 1.13 0.24 34.86
N MET A 11 2.09 -0.53 35.36
CA MET A 11 2.01 -2.01 35.29
C MET A 11 0.85 -2.58 36.11
N CYS A 12 0.40 -1.86 37.13
CA CYS A 12 -0.67 -2.31 38.02
C CYS A 12 -2.07 -2.20 37.39
N ILE A 13 -2.22 -1.52 36.25
CA ILE A 13 -3.51 -1.29 35.58
C ILE A 13 -3.87 -2.43 34.63
N ARG A 14 -2.98 -3.42 34.40
CA ARG A 14 -3.15 -4.43 33.37
C ARG A 14 -3.45 -5.77 34.01
N ASP A 15 -4.69 -6.18 33.90
CA ASP A 15 -5.23 -7.39 34.50
C ASP A 15 -4.78 -8.69 33.80
N ARG A 16 -4.20 -8.60 32.61
CA ARG A 16 -3.89 -9.78 31.77
C ARG A 16 -2.50 -9.70 31.17
N SER A 17 -1.71 -10.73 31.40
CA SER A 17 -0.37 -10.93 30.82
C SER A 17 -0.28 -12.36 30.25
N PRO A 18 0.35 -12.59 29.09
CA PRO A 18 1.01 -11.58 28.24
C PRO A 18 0.02 -10.75 27.40
N CYS A 19 0.40 -9.50 27.04
CA CYS A 19 -0.41 -8.66 26.17
C CYS A 19 0.48 -7.74 25.31
N TYR A 20 -0.04 -7.34 24.14
CA TYR A 20 0.56 -6.27 23.34
C TYR A 20 0.16 -4.92 23.90
N VAL A 21 1.13 -4.01 23.99
CA VAL A 21 0.94 -2.68 24.53
C VAL A 21 1.34 -1.65 23.48
N MET A 22 0.42 -0.74 23.16
CA MET A 22 0.67 0.41 22.31
C MET A 22 0.98 1.64 23.17
N ASP A 23 2.14 2.26 22.93
CA ASP A 23 2.45 3.58 23.47
C ASP A 23 1.85 4.64 22.54
N GLU A 24 0.76 5.26 22.98
CA GLU A 24 0.05 6.27 22.20
C GLU A 24 0.92 7.49 21.89
N LYS A 25 1.76 7.92 22.84
CA LYS A 25 2.65 9.09 22.65
C LYS A 25 3.68 8.84 21.55
N LEU A 26 4.28 7.64 21.54
CA LEU A 26 5.22 7.24 20.49
C LEU A 26 4.52 7.06 19.15
N LEU A 27 3.32 6.47 19.13
CA LEU A 27 2.51 6.35 17.92
C LEU A 27 2.22 7.72 17.32
N ARG A 28 1.72 8.68 18.11
CA ARG A 28 1.44 10.04 17.65
C ARG A 28 2.69 10.76 17.14
N LYS A 29 3.83 10.57 17.81
CA LYS A 29 5.12 11.12 17.35
C LYS A 29 5.49 10.60 15.96
N ASN A 30 5.37 9.28 15.74
CA ASN A 30 5.67 8.67 14.46
C ASN A 30 4.69 9.12 13.37
N LEU A 31 3.41 9.16 13.65
CA LEU A 31 2.38 9.63 12.72
C LEU A 31 2.56 11.11 12.36
N SER A 32 2.96 11.96 13.31
CA SER A 32 3.29 13.36 13.05
C SER A 32 4.49 13.49 12.10
N LEU A 33 5.52 12.66 12.28
CA LEU A 33 6.67 12.61 11.37
C LEU A 33 6.23 12.23 9.96
N ILE A 34 5.51 11.11 9.82
CA ILE A 34 4.98 10.62 8.55
C ILE A 34 4.17 11.71 7.84
N LYS A 35 3.24 12.34 8.57
CA LYS A 35 2.43 13.42 8.01
C LYS A 35 3.27 14.61 7.57
N SER A 36 4.26 15.01 8.34
CA SER A 36 5.13 16.15 8.00
C SER A 36 5.94 15.90 6.73
N VAL A 37 6.39 14.66 6.50
CA VAL A 37 7.09 14.26 5.27
C VAL A 37 6.13 14.27 4.09
N ALA A 38 4.94 13.68 4.24
CA ALA A 38 3.91 13.68 3.20
C ALA A 38 3.54 15.11 2.77
N ASP A 39 3.28 16.00 3.75
CA ASP A 39 2.92 17.39 3.48
C ASP A 39 4.05 18.16 2.74
N ARG A 40 5.31 17.94 3.11
CA ARG A 40 6.47 18.58 2.44
C ARG A 40 6.72 18.04 1.04
N ALA A 41 6.52 16.75 0.85
CA ALA A 41 6.69 16.10 -0.45
C ALA A 41 5.47 16.27 -1.39
N GLY A 42 4.34 16.75 -0.87
CA GLY A 42 3.11 16.89 -1.65
C GLY A 42 2.52 15.54 -2.07
N VAL A 43 2.69 14.49 -1.24
CA VAL A 43 2.21 13.14 -1.51
C VAL A 43 1.23 12.66 -0.46
N GLU A 44 0.39 11.70 -0.81
CA GLU A 44 -0.48 11.00 0.14
C GLU A 44 0.20 9.72 0.65
N ILE A 45 0.27 9.57 1.97
CA ILE A 45 0.69 8.30 2.59
C ILE A 45 -0.56 7.57 3.08
N ILE A 46 -0.66 6.29 2.77
CA ILE A 46 -1.80 5.44 3.08
C ILE A 46 -1.39 4.30 4.02
N LEU A 47 -2.24 3.96 4.99
CA LEU A 47 -1.96 2.91 5.97
C LEU A 47 -2.11 1.53 5.35
N ALA A 48 -1.05 0.72 5.41
CA ALA A 48 -1.07 -0.67 4.97
C ALA A 48 -1.35 -1.62 6.14
N PHE A 49 -2.48 -2.31 6.12
CA PHE A 49 -2.87 -3.20 7.23
C PHE A 49 -1.95 -4.40 7.40
N LYS A 50 -1.33 -4.88 6.34
CA LYS A 50 -0.29 -5.93 6.45
C LYS A 50 0.90 -5.51 7.32
N SER A 51 1.15 -4.21 7.47
CA SER A 51 2.20 -3.69 8.35
C SER A 51 1.67 -3.30 9.74
N PHE A 52 0.42 -2.87 9.83
CA PHE A 52 -0.19 -2.47 11.10
C PHE A 52 -1.72 -2.58 11.04
N ALA A 53 -2.29 -3.49 11.83
CA ALA A 53 -3.73 -3.77 11.86
C ALA A 53 -4.34 -3.76 13.27
N MET A 54 -3.74 -3.06 14.24
CA MET A 54 -4.34 -2.88 15.58
C MET A 54 -5.52 -1.91 15.49
N TRP A 55 -6.68 -2.41 15.08
CA TRP A 55 -7.87 -1.64 14.73
C TRP A 55 -8.39 -0.72 15.86
N LYS A 56 -8.17 -1.07 17.12
CA LYS A 56 -8.52 -0.21 18.27
C LYS A 56 -7.78 1.14 18.27
N SER A 57 -6.64 1.24 17.60
CA SER A 57 -5.88 2.50 17.46
C SER A 57 -6.22 3.29 16.19
N PHE A 58 -7.08 2.80 15.32
CA PHE A 58 -7.46 3.50 14.08
C PHE A 58 -8.03 4.91 14.29
N PRO A 59 -8.76 5.22 15.37
CA PRO A 59 -9.15 6.61 15.67
C PRO A 59 -7.96 7.58 15.72
N ILE A 60 -6.80 7.12 16.26
CA ILE A 60 -5.57 7.93 16.31
C ILE A 60 -4.97 8.08 14.90
N PHE A 61 -4.92 7.01 14.13
CA PHE A 61 -4.41 7.07 12.76
C PHE A 61 -5.18 8.05 11.89
N ARG A 62 -6.51 8.09 12.00
CA ARG A 62 -7.38 8.99 11.21
C ARG A 62 -7.11 10.47 11.40
N GLU A 63 -6.47 10.85 12.49
CA GLU A 63 -6.05 12.25 12.73
C GLU A 63 -4.90 12.66 11.78
N TYR A 64 -4.16 11.69 11.22
CA TYR A 64 -2.95 11.92 10.43
C TYR A 64 -3.03 11.34 9.01
N ILE A 65 -3.68 10.21 8.84
CA ILE A 65 -3.75 9.44 7.58
C ILE A 65 -5.21 9.23 7.22
N ARG A 66 -5.60 9.57 6.00
CA ARG A 66 -6.99 9.50 5.53
C ARG A 66 -7.36 8.16 4.90
N TYR A 67 -6.41 7.53 4.24
CA TYR A 67 -6.65 6.40 3.36
C TYR A 67 -5.87 5.16 3.80
N THR A 68 -6.33 4.02 3.29
CA THR A 68 -5.75 2.72 3.63
C THR A 68 -5.46 1.94 2.36
N THR A 69 -4.55 0.95 2.45
CA THR A 69 -4.37 -0.04 1.40
C THR A 69 -4.65 -1.43 1.94
N ALA A 70 -5.25 -2.27 1.11
CA ALA A 70 -5.62 -3.64 1.43
C ALA A 70 -4.97 -4.62 0.45
N SER A 71 -4.51 -5.77 0.98
CA SER A 71 -3.90 -6.85 0.21
C SER A 71 -4.81 -8.09 0.11
N SER A 72 -6.00 -8.03 0.69
CA SER A 72 -6.98 -9.11 0.71
C SER A 72 -8.40 -8.57 0.92
N VAL A 73 -9.40 -9.42 0.71
CA VAL A 73 -10.80 -9.11 1.02
C VAL A 73 -11.00 -8.78 2.50
N TYR A 74 -10.27 -9.44 3.39
CA TYR A 74 -10.36 -9.19 4.84
C TYR A 74 -9.82 -7.83 5.23
N GLU A 75 -8.70 -7.41 4.64
CA GLU A 75 -8.15 -6.07 4.86
C GLU A 75 -9.04 -4.99 4.22
N ALA A 76 -9.63 -5.23 3.05
CA ALA A 76 -10.59 -4.30 2.45
C ALA A 76 -11.82 -4.10 3.33
N ARG A 77 -12.34 -5.18 3.93
CA ARG A 77 -13.41 -5.10 4.93
C ARG A 77 -12.98 -4.34 6.18
N LEU A 78 -11.78 -4.61 6.68
CA LEU A 78 -11.22 -3.91 7.84
C LEU A 78 -11.13 -2.39 7.61
N ALA A 79 -10.73 -1.98 6.39
CA ALA A 79 -10.75 -0.58 6.00
C ALA A 79 -12.14 0.02 6.08
N TYR A 80 -13.10 -0.65 5.49
CA TYR A 80 -14.47 -0.18 5.39
C TYR A 80 -15.21 -0.19 6.73
N GLU A 81 -15.10 -1.30 7.47
CA GLU A 81 -15.87 -1.55 8.70
C GLU A 81 -15.26 -0.84 9.92
N GLU A 82 -13.92 -0.81 10.05
CA GLU A 82 -13.24 -0.34 11.26
C GLU A 82 -12.46 0.96 11.06
N PHE A 83 -11.80 1.13 9.91
CA PHE A 83 -11.10 2.39 9.63
C PHE A 83 -12.06 3.48 9.12
N GLY A 84 -13.19 3.11 8.54
CA GLY A 84 -14.19 4.05 8.02
C GLY A 84 -13.78 4.71 6.70
N SER A 85 -12.93 4.05 5.91
CA SER A 85 -12.55 4.47 4.55
C SER A 85 -12.65 3.32 3.57
N LYS A 86 -12.82 3.64 2.28
CA LYS A 86 -12.64 2.65 1.22
C LYS A 86 -11.15 2.49 0.91
N ALA A 87 -10.69 1.25 0.78
CA ALA A 87 -9.28 0.93 0.58
C ALA A 87 -8.79 1.18 -0.85
N HIS A 88 -7.48 1.38 -0.99
CA HIS A 88 -6.74 1.10 -2.22
C HIS A 88 -6.35 -0.37 -2.20
N THR A 89 -7.03 -1.20 -2.96
CA THR A 89 -6.86 -2.65 -2.89
C THR A 89 -6.00 -3.17 -4.03
N TYR A 90 -4.99 -3.94 -3.67
CA TYR A 90 -4.18 -4.72 -4.59
C TYR A 90 -4.05 -6.16 -4.09
N SER A 91 -4.32 -7.10 -4.97
CA SER A 91 -3.99 -8.51 -4.77
C SER A 91 -3.44 -9.11 -6.07
N PRO A 92 -2.39 -9.94 -6.00
CA PRO A 92 -1.86 -10.61 -7.20
C PRO A 92 -2.89 -11.54 -7.85
N ALA A 93 -3.87 -12.00 -7.09
CA ALA A 93 -4.99 -12.79 -7.61
C ALA A 93 -6.30 -12.40 -6.93
N TYR A 94 -7.32 -12.09 -7.72
CA TYR A 94 -8.70 -11.92 -7.25
C TYR A 94 -9.50 -13.19 -7.57
N THR A 95 -10.46 -13.51 -6.69
CA THR A 95 -11.43 -14.59 -6.92
C THR A 95 -12.80 -14.01 -7.24
N ASP A 96 -13.61 -14.75 -7.98
CA ASP A 96 -14.98 -14.32 -8.29
C ASP A 96 -15.84 -14.17 -7.02
N THR A 97 -15.54 -14.96 -6.01
CA THR A 97 -16.23 -14.91 -4.71
C THR A 97 -15.92 -13.67 -3.91
N ASP A 98 -14.65 -13.24 -3.89
CA ASP A 98 -14.21 -12.11 -3.06
C ASP A 98 -14.40 -10.77 -3.75
N PHE A 99 -14.34 -10.74 -5.09
CA PHE A 99 -14.28 -9.51 -5.85
C PHE A 99 -15.50 -8.58 -5.64
N PRO A 100 -16.76 -9.08 -5.52
CA PRO A 100 -17.90 -8.21 -5.17
C PRO A 100 -17.75 -7.50 -3.82
N VAL A 101 -17.16 -8.16 -2.83
CA VAL A 101 -16.88 -7.54 -1.52
C VAL A 101 -15.75 -6.53 -1.63
N ILE A 102 -14.71 -6.84 -2.40
CA ILE A 102 -13.59 -5.93 -2.68
C ILE A 102 -14.11 -4.65 -3.33
N MET A 103 -14.97 -4.74 -4.36
CA MET A 103 -15.54 -3.55 -5.00
C MET A 103 -16.27 -2.66 -4.02
N ARG A 104 -17.12 -3.23 -3.16
CA ARG A 104 -17.86 -2.47 -2.14
C ARG A 104 -16.95 -1.74 -1.15
N CYS A 105 -15.82 -2.36 -0.79
CA CYS A 105 -14.90 -1.86 0.23
C CYS A 105 -13.71 -1.06 -0.33
N SER A 106 -13.63 -0.86 -1.65
CA SER A 106 -12.48 -0.21 -2.29
C SER A 106 -12.88 1.06 -3.04
N SER A 107 -12.02 2.07 -2.97
CA SER A 107 -12.06 3.26 -3.83
C SER A 107 -11.13 3.13 -5.04
N HIS A 108 -10.07 2.33 -4.87
CA HIS A 108 -9.10 2.01 -5.92
C HIS A 108 -8.88 0.51 -5.97
N ILE A 109 -8.82 -0.04 -7.17
CA ILE A 109 -8.48 -1.45 -7.39
C ILE A 109 -7.32 -1.52 -8.38
N THR A 110 -6.22 -2.14 -7.96
CA THR A 110 -5.07 -2.38 -8.82
C THR A 110 -5.08 -3.82 -9.29
N PHE A 111 -4.98 -4.02 -10.58
CA PHE A 111 -4.85 -5.33 -11.21
C PHE A 111 -3.39 -5.70 -11.40
N ASN A 112 -3.08 -6.96 -11.23
CA ASN A 112 -1.72 -7.47 -11.39
C ASN A 112 -1.32 -7.71 -12.86
N SER A 113 -2.30 -7.87 -13.75
CA SER A 113 -2.10 -8.15 -15.17
C SER A 113 -3.29 -7.71 -16.00
N PHE A 114 -3.10 -7.53 -17.29
CA PHE A 114 -4.20 -7.24 -18.22
C PHE A 114 -5.23 -8.38 -18.34
N SER A 115 -4.82 -9.63 -18.13
CA SER A 115 -5.78 -10.75 -18.09
C SER A 115 -6.70 -10.64 -16.87
N GLN A 116 -6.18 -10.27 -15.71
CA GLN A 116 -6.97 -10.01 -14.52
C GLN A 116 -7.87 -8.79 -14.73
N PHE A 117 -7.35 -7.69 -15.30
CA PHE A 117 -8.14 -6.51 -15.65
C PHE A 117 -9.33 -6.88 -16.56
N ARG A 118 -9.08 -7.52 -17.70
CA ARG A 118 -10.13 -7.92 -18.64
C ARG A 118 -11.20 -8.82 -18.02
N ARG A 119 -10.84 -9.65 -17.04
CA ARG A 119 -11.79 -10.53 -16.34
C ARG A 119 -12.71 -9.75 -15.40
N PHE A 120 -12.17 -8.82 -14.65
CA PHE A 120 -12.88 -8.21 -13.53
C PHE A 120 -13.39 -6.79 -13.80
N TYR A 121 -12.79 -6.06 -14.73
CA TYR A 121 -13.20 -4.68 -15.03
C TYR A 121 -14.66 -4.54 -15.46
N PRO A 122 -15.27 -5.44 -16.25
CA PRO A 122 -16.71 -5.37 -16.55
C PRO A 122 -17.60 -5.37 -15.31
N MET A 123 -17.17 -6.01 -14.22
CA MET A 123 -17.90 -5.97 -12.95
C MET A 123 -17.77 -4.60 -12.28
N VAL A 124 -16.59 -4.00 -12.35
CA VAL A 124 -16.34 -2.64 -11.80
C VAL A 124 -17.17 -1.61 -12.57
N GLU A 125 -17.19 -1.69 -13.90
CA GLU A 125 -17.96 -0.80 -14.77
C GLU A 125 -19.47 -0.88 -14.48
N ALA A 126 -19.97 -2.08 -14.22
CA ALA A 126 -21.37 -2.30 -13.89
C ALA A 126 -21.74 -2.01 -12.43
N PHE A 127 -20.78 -1.69 -11.56
CA PHE A 127 -21.01 -1.61 -10.11
C PHE A 127 -21.86 -0.41 -9.66
N GLY A 128 -21.94 0.64 -10.48
CA GLY A 128 -22.77 1.83 -10.20
C GLY A 128 -22.13 2.86 -9.26
N GLU A 129 -21.04 2.53 -8.58
CA GLU A 129 -20.21 3.48 -7.82
C GLU A 129 -18.83 3.60 -8.49
N LYS A 130 -18.25 4.82 -8.43
CA LYS A 130 -16.94 5.04 -9.03
C LYS A 130 -15.85 4.33 -8.24
N ILE A 131 -15.15 3.42 -8.92
CA ILE A 131 -13.91 2.80 -8.46
C ILE A 131 -12.81 3.15 -9.46
N THR A 132 -11.73 3.72 -9.00
CA THR A 132 -10.57 4.05 -9.83
C THR A 132 -9.71 2.80 -10.00
N CYS A 133 -9.42 2.42 -11.22
CA CYS A 133 -8.62 1.23 -11.51
C CYS A 133 -7.20 1.57 -11.96
N GLY A 134 -6.27 0.67 -11.67
CA GLY A 134 -4.89 0.75 -12.11
C GLY A 134 -4.28 -0.60 -12.39
N ILE A 135 -3.08 -0.56 -12.93
CA ILE A 135 -2.27 -1.75 -13.20
C ILE A 135 -1.00 -1.71 -12.37
N ARG A 136 -0.58 -2.84 -11.81
CA ARG A 136 0.74 -2.94 -11.20
C ARG A 136 1.78 -3.03 -12.29
N ILE A 137 2.76 -2.14 -12.25
CA ILE A 137 3.94 -2.14 -13.13
C ILE A 137 5.12 -2.79 -12.43
N ASN A 138 6.02 -3.38 -13.22
CA ASN A 138 7.28 -3.95 -12.77
C ASN A 138 8.44 -3.25 -13.50
N PRO A 139 9.23 -2.43 -12.79
CA PRO A 139 10.38 -1.75 -13.40
C PRO A 139 11.57 -2.69 -13.66
N GLU A 140 11.46 -3.97 -13.28
CA GLU A 140 12.55 -4.95 -13.38
C GLU A 140 13.81 -4.51 -12.61
N TYR A 141 13.59 -3.76 -11.55
CA TYR A 141 14.62 -3.24 -10.66
C TYR A 141 14.15 -3.29 -9.21
N SER A 142 15.01 -3.77 -8.35
CA SER A 142 14.84 -3.74 -6.88
C SER A 142 16.19 -4.01 -6.23
N GLU A 143 16.48 -3.30 -5.15
CA GLU A 143 17.69 -3.47 -4.34
C GLU A 143 17.48 -4.42 -3.15
N VAL A 144 16.40 -5.18 -3.15
CA VAL A 144 16.15 -6.22 -2.14
C VAL A 144 17.20 -7.32 -2.29
N GLU A 145 18.09 -7.44 -1.29
CA GLU A 145 19.24 -8.35 -1.31
C GLU A 145 18.84 -9.83 -1.43
N VAL A 146 17.76 -10.22 -0.75
CA VAL A 146 17.29 -11.60 -0.73
C VAL A 146 16.38 -11.85 -1.93
N GLU A 147 16.83 -12.62 -2.89
CA GLU A 147 16.10 -12.90 -4.15
C GLU A 147 14.66 -13.39 -3.89
N LEU A 148 14.44 -14.22 -2.87
CA LEU A 148 13.11 -14.71 -2.49
C LEU A 148 12.12 -13.58 -2.18
N TYR A 149 12.60 -12.46 -1.67
CA TYR A 149 11.79 -11.29 -1.31
C TYR A 149 11.83 -10.19 -2.37
N ASN A 150 12.62 -10.38 -3.44
CA ASN A 150 12.70 -9.43 -4.54
C ASN A 150 11.48 -9.56 -5.45
N PRO A 151 10.55 -8.59 -5.44
CA PRO A 151 9.34 -8.65 -6.24
C PRO A 151 9.59 -8.40 -7.73
N CYS A 152 10.80 -7.98 -8.10
CA CYS A 152 11.23 -7.71 -9.47
C CYS A 152 12.23 -8.74 -10.00
N ALA A 153 12.44 -9.86 -9.28
CA ALA A 153 13.31 -10.94 -9.74
C ALA A 153 12.87 -11.49 -11.11
N PRO A 154 13.80 -11.95 -11.95
CA PRO A 154 13.47 -12.55 -13.24
C PRO A 154 12.44 -13.68 -13.10
N GLY A 155 11.39 -13.68 -13.93
CA GLY A 155 10.31 -14.66 -13.89
C GLY A 155 9.27 -14.43 -12.78
N THR A 156 9.34 -13.33 -12.05
CA THR A 156 8.31 -12.95 -11.08
C THR A 156 6.94 -12.82 -11.75
N ARG A 157 5.88 -13.03 -10.96
CA ARG A 157 4.49 -12.86 -11.41
C ARG A 157 3.92 -11.49 -11.08
N PHE A 158 4.71 -10.61 -10.47
CA PHE A 158 4.23 -9.33 -9.94
C PHE A 158 4.34 -8.22 -10.97
N GLY A 159 3.17 -7.80 -11.45
CA GLY A 159 3.05 -6.62 -12.31
C GLY A 159 3.37 -6.90 -13.78
N VAL A 160 3.27 -5.84 -14.57
CA VAL A 160 3.46 -5.81 -16.02
C VAL A 160 4.73 -5.03 -16.32
N THR A 161 5.63 -5.59 -17.12
CA THR A 161 6.84 -4.92 -17.62
C THR A 161 6.50 -3.94 -18.74
N ALA A 162 7.39 -3.01 -19.03
CA ALA A 162 7.12 -1.94 -20.01
C ALA A 162 6.86 -2.48 -21.43
N ASP A 163 7.54 -3.54 -21.83
CA ASP A 163 7.36 -4.21 -23.12
C ASP A 163 5.99 -4.87 -23.33
N LEU A 164 5.28 -5.12 -22.21
CA LEU A 164 3.93 -5.71 -22.22
C LEU A 164 2.81 -4.65 -22.11
N LEU A 165 3.17 -3.38 -21.92
CA LEU A 165 2.21 -2.27 -21.89
C LEU A 165 1.84 -1.85 -23.34
N PRO A 166 0.55 -1.69 -23.65
CA PRO A 166 0.15 -1.10 -24.93
C PRO A 166 0.50 0.39 -24.95
N GLU A 167 0.76 0.97 -26.12
CA GLU A 167 1.01 2.41 -26.29
C GLU A 167 -0.11 3.28 -25.70
N THR A 168 -1.35 2.86 -25.88
CA THR A 168 -2.54 3.46 -25.25
C THR A 168 -3.08 2.53 -24.20
N LEU A 169 -3.17 3.01 -22.96
CA LEU A 169 -3.74 2.25 -21.87
C LEU A 169 -5.23 1.95 -22.14
N PRO A 170 -5.70 0.75 -21.79
CA PRO A 170 -7.12 0.43 -21.88
C PRO A 170 -7.98 1.43 -21.11
N GLU A 171 -9.15 1.74 -21.62
CA GLU A 171 -10.15 2.50 -20.90
C GLU A 171 -10.41 1.88 -19.51
N GLY A 172 -10.48 2.74 -18.49
CA GLY A 172 -10.63 2.32 -17.10
C GLY A 172 -9.31 2.19 -16.34
N ILE A 173 -8.15 2.11 -16.98
CA ILE A 173 -6.85 2.19 -16.29
C ILE A 173 -6.50 3.66 -16.10
N GLU A 174 -6.54 4.12 -14.85
CA GLU A 174 -6.28 5.51 -14.47
C GLU A 174 -4.99 5.70 -13.67
N GLY A 175 -4.26 4.64 -13.37
CA GLY A 175 -3.03 4.75 -12.57
C GLY A 175 -2.14 3.53 -12.58
N PHE A 176 -0.93 3.76 -12.05
CA PHE A 176 0.08 2.71 -11.86
C PHE A 176 0.33 2.45 -10.38
N HIS A 177 0.61 1.21 -10.07
CA HIS A 177 1.11 0.77 -8.77
C HIS A 177 2.43 0.04 -8.96
N CYS A 178 3.46 0.48 -8.24
CA CYS A 178 4.76 -0.18 -8.17
C CYS A 178 5.05 -0.58 -6.73
N HIS A 179 5.57 -1.77 -6.50
CA HIS A 179 6.00 -2.20 -5.17
C HIS A 179 7.26 -3.06 -5.30
N CYS A 180 8.42 -2.44 -5.03
CA CYS A 180 9.74 -3.00 -5.25
C CYS A 180 10.60 -3.04 -3.99
N HIS A 181 10.09 -2.61 -2.84
CA HIS A 181 10.85 -2.39 -1.63
C HIS A 181 10.50 -3.38 -0.51
N CYS A 182 11.53 -3.75 0.25
CA CYS A 182 11.43 -4.46 1.51
C CYS A 182 12.57 -3.98 2.43
N GLU A 183 12.21 -3.33 3.55
CA GLU A 183 13.16 -2.73 4.50
C GLU A 183 14.13 -1.71 3.88
N SER A 184 13.67 -0.96 2.88
CA SER A 184 14.46 -0.04 2.09
C SER A 184 14.55 1.36 2.72
N SER A 185 15.58 2.12 2.31
CA SER A 185 15.77 3.54 2.64
C SER A 185 15.21 4.47 1.55
N SER A 186 15.44 5.77 1.70
CA SER A 186 15.08 6.78 0.70
C SER A 186 15.91 6.68 -0.57
N TYR A 187 17.16 6.21 -0.48
CA TYR A 187 18.06 6.07 -1.63
C TYR A 187 17.57 5.01 -2.61
N GLU A 188 17.15 3.84 -2.10
CA GLU A 188 16.58 2.79 -2.96
C GLU A 188 15.26 3.26 -3.61
N LEU A 189 14.51 4.13 -2.92
CA LEU A 189 13.32 4.74 -3.53
C LEU A 189 13.71 5.68 -4.67
N GLU A 190 14.73 6.52 -4.51
CA GLU A 190 15.23 7.41 -5.56
C GLU A 190 15.67 6.62 -6.80
N HIS A 191 16.48 5.58 -6.62
CA HIS A 191 16.90 4.71 -7.72
C HIS A 191 15.70 4.02 -8.41
N THR A 192 14.74 3.53 -7.62
CA THR A 192 13.52 2.94 -8.20
C THR A 192 12.73 3.94 -9.02
N LEU A 193 12.61 5.19 -8.56
CA LEU A 193 11.93 6.26 -9.31
C LEU A 193 12.62 6.55 -10.64
N GLN A 194 13.95 6.56 -10.69
CA GLN A 194 14.71 6.72 -11.93
C GLN A 194 14.36 5.60 -12.93
N HIS A 195 14.35 4.35 -12.49
CA HIS A 195 13.98 3.22 -13.35
C HIS A 195 12.50 3.25 -13.80
N ILE A 196 11.60 3.72 -12.93
CA ILE A 196 10.19 3.92 -13.31
C ILE A 196 10.09 5.03 -14.37
N GLU A 197 10.78 6.14 -14.18
CA GLU A 197 10.78 7.25 -15.15
C GLU A 197 11.38 6.81 -16.49
N GLU A 198 12.53 6.16 -16.50
CA GLU A 198 13.18 5.67 -17.72
C GLU A 198 12.29 4.72 -18.52
N LYS A 199 11.58 3.80 -17.84
CA LYS A 199 10.80 2.75 -18.52
C LYS A 199 9.35 3.14 -18.80
N PHE A 200 8.73 4.00 -17.97
CA PHE A 200 7.28 4.22 -17.97
C PHE A 200 6.86 5.67 -18.21
N ALA A 201 7.77 6.63 -18.37
CA ALA A 201 7.43 8.06 -18.51
C ALA A 201 6.46 8.34 -19.67
N SER A 202 6.52 7.58 -20.77
CA SER A 202 5.64 7.75 -21.93
C SER A 202 4.15 7.54 -21.60
N TRP A 203 3.83 6.83 -20.54
CA TRP A 203 2.44 6.61 -20.08
C TRP A 203 1.98 7.60 -19.01
N PHE A 204 2.89 8.39 -18.40
CA PHE A 204 2.50 9.33 -17.34
C PHE A 204 1.40 10.31 -17.77
N PRO A 205 1.36 10.84 -18.99
CA PRO A 205 0.24 11.68 -19.44
C PRO A 205 -1.13 10.98 -19.47
N GLN A 206 -1.15 9.64 -19.45
CA GLN A 206 -2.37 8.84 -19.52
C GLN A 206 -2.91 8.44 -18.13
N ILE A 207 -2.13 8.65 -17.06
CA ILE A 207 -2.52 8.27 -15.70
C ILE A 207 -2.78 9.49 -14.83
N LYS A 208 -3.56 9.29 -13.76
CA LYS A 208 -3.93 10.31 -12.79
C LYS A 208 -3.23 10.12 -11.45
N TRP A 209 -2.68 8.93 -11.20
CA TRP A 209 -2.00 8.60 -9.96
C TRP A 209 -0.91 7.55 -10.16
N LEU A 210 0.12 7.64 -9.32
CA LEU A 210 1.18 6.66 -9.20
C LEU A 210 1.31 6.27 -7.72
N ASN A 211 1.17 5.00 -7.41
CA ASN A 211 1.38 4.44 -6.08
C ASN A 211 2.71 3.69 -6.05
N LEU A 212 3.64 4.17 -5.25
CA LEU A 212 5.00 3.64 -5.16
C LEU A 212 5.13 2.46 -4.16
N GLY A 213 4.01 1.98 -3.63
CA GLY A 213 4.01 0.88 -2.67
C GLY A 213 4.54 1.29 -1.30
N GLY A 214 5.14 0.35 -0.62
CA GLY A 214 5.70 0.52 0.72
C GLY A 214 6.97 -0.31 0.88
N GLY A 215 7.37 -0.57 2.12
CA GLY A 215 8.59 -1.32 2.43
C GLY A 215 9.71 -0.43 2.99
N HIS A 216 9.38 0.80 3.39
CA HIS A 216 10.31 1.77 3.96
C HIS A 216 10.25 1.78 5.47
N LEU A 217 11.41 1.89 6.12
CA LEU A 217 11.55 1.90 7.59
C LEU A 217 11.58 3.33 8.14
N ILE A 218 10.67 4.17 7.69
CA ILE A 218 10.64 5.64 7.85
C ILE A 218 10.64 6.16 9.29
N THR A 219 10.45 5.33 10.29
CA THR A 219 10.49 5.72 11.71
C THR A 219 11.69 5.15 12.46
N ARG A 220 12.59 4.46 11.77
CA ARG A 220 13.85 4.00 12.39
C ARG A 220 14.80 5.18 12.56
N LYS A 221 15.67 5.06 13.59
CA LYS A 221 16.63 6.13 13.90
C LYS A 221 17.71 6.33 12.85
N ASP A 222 18.00 5.28 12.12
CA ASP A 222 19.02 5.19 11.06
C ASP A 222 18.42 5.35 9.65
N TYR A 223 17.15 5.73 9.56
CA TYR A 223 16.50 6.05 8.28
C TYR A 223 16.77 7.51 7.91
N ASP A 224 17.28 7.72 6.71
CA ASP A 224 17.55 9.03 6.14
C ASP A 224 16.39 9.56 5.29
#